data_0dba43468464a2dafa53e22977ce40e9
#
_entry.id   0dba43468464a2dafa53e22977ce40e9
#
_cell.length_a   1.000
_cell.length_b   1.000
_cell.length_c   1.000
_cell.angle_alpha   90.00
_cell.angle_beta   90.00
_cell.angle_gamma   90.00
#
_symmetry.space_group_name_H-M   'P 1'
#
loop_
_entity.id
_entity.type
_entity.pdbx_description
1 polymer ?
#
loop_
_entity_poly.entity_id
_entity_poly.type
_entity_poly.pdbx_seq_one_letter_code
_entity_poly.pdbx_strand_id
1 'polypeptide(L)'
;AKRAGASVVCGHTHRMGLTHWTQSWGTKSKTVWGLEVGHLMNLKHARYIKAGLFTWQQGFAILYVDGKTVTPHLVPIIDKSFTVDGKTWRW
;
A
#
# COMPACT_ATOMS: atom_id res chain seq x y z
N ALA A 1 9.81 -2.07 7.19
CA ALA A 1 10.30 -3.27 6.48
C ALA A 1 11.83 -3.37 6.54
N LYS A 2 12.52 -2.29 6.24
CA LYS A 2 13.98 -2.30 6.24
C LYS A 2 14.56 -2.71 7.60
N ARG A 3 14.03 -2.15 8.68
CA ARG A 3 14.49 -2.48 10.05
C ARG A 3 14.06 -3.87 10.49
N ALA A 4 12.90 -4.30 10.06
CA ALA A 4 12.39 -5.61 10.41
C ALA A 4 13.11 -6.75 9.68
N GLY A 5 13.79 -6.47 8.58
CA GLY A 5 14.36 -7.49 7.72
C GLY A 5 13.34 -8.37 7.05
N ALA A 6 12.08 -7.94 7.01
CA ALA A 6 10.97 -8.66 6.43
C ALA A 6 10.01 -7.68 5.77
N SER A 7 9.20 -8.18 4.85
CA SER A 7 8.15 -7.38 4.24
C SER A 7 7.06 -7.05 5.25
N VAL A 8 6.51 -5.85 5.16
CA VAL A 8 5.52 -5.34 6.11
C VAL A 8 4.37 -4.69 5.37
N VAL A 9 3.16 -4.99 5.81
CA VAL A 9 1.94 -4.29 5.39
C VAL A 9 1.40 -3.54 6.58
N CYS A 10 1.14 -2.26 6.44
CA CYS A 10 0.57 -1.47 7.51
C CYS A 10 -0.52 -0.54 7.02
N GLY A 11 -1.42 -0.22 7.92
CA GLY A 11 -2.42 0.81 7.74
C GLY A 11 -2.20 1.93 8.75
N HIS A 12 -3.28 2.54 9.23
CA HIS A 12 -3.29 3.55 10.28
C HIS A 12 -2.71 4.91 9.87
N THR A 13 -1.67 4.96 9.04
CA THR A 13 -1.09 6.22 8.56
C THR A 13 -2.02 6.97 7.61
N HIS A 14 -3.01 6.29 7.04
CA HIS A 14 -3.96 6.81 6.04
C HIS A 14 -3.28 7.31 4.77
N ARG A 15 -2.03 6.93 4.56
CA ARG A 15 -1.27 7.23 3.35
C ARG A 15 -1.01 5.95 2.59
N MET A 16 -0.74 6.08 1.30
CA MET A 16 -0.38 4.95 0.46
C MET A 16 1.08 5.03 0.07
N GLY A 17 1.75 3.91 0.02
CA GLY A 17 3.12 3.83 -0.45
C GLY A 17 3.59 2.40 -0.54
N LEU A 18 4.45 2.17 -1.49
CA LEU A 18 5.11 0.88 -1.66
C LEU A 18 6.58 1.14 -1.90
N THR A 19 7.43 0.62 -1.03
CA THR A 19 8.87 0.81 -1.11
C THR A 19 9.56 -0.53 -1.01
N HIS A 20 10.56 -0.74 -1.85
CA HIS A 20 11.36 -1.96 -1.85
C HIS A 20 12.77 -1.66 -1.35
N TRP A 21 13.34 -2.59 -0.59
CA TRP A 21 14.75 -2.55 -0.18
C TRP A 21 15.39 -3.89 -0.51
N THR A 22 16.57 -3.84 -1.10
CA THR A 22 17.34 -5.05 -1.39
C THR A 22 18.60 -5.03 -0.56
N GLN A 23 18.84 -6.12 0.14
CA GLN A 23 20.06 -6.35 0.91
C GLN A 23 20.85 -7.44 0.20
N SER A 24 22.15 -7.20 0.01
CA SER A 24 23.04 -8.15 -0.66
C SER A 24 24.25 -8.47 0.24
N TRP A 25 24.61 -9.74 0.29
CA TRP A 25 25.80 -10.18 1.00
C TRP A 25 26.38 -11.41 0.30
N GLY A 26 27.64 -11.29 -0.13
CA GLY A 26 28.27 -12.32 -0.95
C GLY A 26 27.53 -12.51 -2.26
N THR A 27 27.13 -13.75 -2.54
CA THR A 27 26.35 -14.09 -3.74
C THR A 27 24.83 -14.09 -3.47
N LYS A 28 24.42 -13.75 -2.25
CA LYS A 28 23.00 -13.77 -1.86
C LYS A 28 22.43 -12.37 -1.82
N SER A 29 21.14 -12.27 -2.09
CA SER A 29 20.40 -11.03 -1.94
C SER A 29 18.99 -11.34 -1.44
N LYS A 30 18.40 -10.34 -0.77
CA LYS A 30 17.02 -10.42 -0.28
C LYS A 30 16.36 -9.10 -0.50
N THR A 31 15.19 -9.10 -1.13
CA THR A 31 14.38 -7.91 -1.30
C THR A 31 13.19 -8.01 -0.36
N VAL A 32 13.00 -6.95 0.44
CA VAL A 32 11.82 -6.80 1.28
C VAL A 32 11.09 -5.53 0.85
N TRP A 33 9.80 -5.46 1.17
CA TRP A 33 8.99 -4.31 0.79
C TRP A 33 8.14 -3.85 1.98
N GLY A 34 7.86 -2.56 1.99
CA GLY A 34 6.94 -1.95 2.93
C GLY A 34 5.75 -1.38 2.18
N LEU A 35 4.56 -1.70 2.64
CA LEU A 35 3.30 -1.31 2.00
C LEU A 35 2.43 -0.58 3.00
N GLU A 36 2.08 0.68 2.67
CA GLU A 36 1.07 1.46 3.38
C GLU A 36 -0.18 1.49 2.52
N VAL A 37 -1.29 0.97 3.04
CA VAL A 37 -2.47 0.68 2.22
C VAL A 37 -3.44 1.85 2.04
N GLY A 38 -3.23 2.96 2.76
CA GLY A 38 -4.17 4.08 2.69
C GLY A 38 -5.41 3.85 3.55
N HIS A 39 -6.54 4.37 3.12
CA HIS A 39 -7.79 4.24 3.86
C HIS A 39 -8.98 4.12 2.91
N LEU A 40 -10.12 3.69 3.45
CA LEU A 40 -11.37 3.60 2.72
C LEU A 40 -12.44 4.54 3.30
N MET A 41 -12.04 5.48 4.15
CA MET A 41 -12.96 6.42 4.77
C MET A 41 -13.53 7.42 3.77
N ASN A 42 -14.76 7.85 4.03
CA ASN A 42 -15.30 9.04 3.39
C ASN A 42 -14.72 10.25 4.12
N LEU A 43 -13.87 11.03 3.45
CA LEU A 43 -13.20 12.18 4.05
C LEU A 43 -14.16 13.23 4.58
N LYS A 44 -15.37 13.33 4.04
CA LYS A 44 -16.40 14.23 4.56
C LYS A 44 -16.79 13.88 5.99
N HIS A 45 -16.69 12.62 6.37
CA HIS A 45 -17.01 12.14 7.71
C HIS A 45 -15.80 12.15 8.65
N ALA A 46 -14.61 12.45 8.13
CA ALA A 46 -13.36 12.48 8.90
C ALA A 46 -12.89 13.91 9.22
N ARG A 47 -13.78 14.90 9.16
CA ARG A 47 -13.40 16.32 9.36
C ARG A 47 -12.95 16.65 10.79
N TYR A 48 -13.05 15.73 11.73
CA TYR A 48 -12.47 15.91 13.06
C TYR A 48 -10.92 15.93 13.05
N ILE A 49 -10.31 15.50 11.93
CA ILE A 49 -8.86 15.50 11.78
C ILE A 49 -8.50 16.46 10.63
N LYS A 50 -8.45 17.75 10.94
CA LYS A 50 -8.24 18.78 9.92
C LYS A 50 -6.83 18.81 9.35
N ALA A 51 -5.81 18.59 10.16
CA ALA A 51 -4.43 18.81 9.76
C ALA A 51 -3.83 17.71 8.88
N GLY A 52 -4.42 16.51 8.86
CA GLY A 52 -3.89 15.38 8.12
C GLY A 52 -4.60 15.02 6.84
N LEU A 53 -5.75 15.62 6.55
CA LEU A 53 -6.62 15.16 5.45
C LEU A 53 -5.96 15.23 4.08
N PHE A 54 -5.20 16.28 3.80
CA PHE A 54 -4.58 16.46 2.50
C PHE A 54 -3.40 15.52 2.22
N THR A 55 -2.89 14.84 3.24
CA THR A 55 -1.81 13.84 3.06
C THR A 55 -2.35 12.42 3.02
N TRP A 56 -3.65 12.24 3.20
CA TRP A 56 -4.27 10.93 3.22
C TRP A 56 -4.70 10.52 1.82
N GLN A 57 -4.58 9.24 1.51
CA GLN A 57 -4.98 8.68 0.23
C GLN A 57 -5.98 7.54 0.42
N GLN A 58 -7.01 7.51 -0.40
CA GLN A 58 -7.93 6.39 -0.47
C GLN A 58 -7.35 5.27 -1.32
N GLY A 59 -7.44 4.05 -0.83
CA GLY A 59 -6.96 2.92 -1.59
C GLY A 59 -6.96 1.66 -0.76
N PHE A 60 -6.55 0.59 -1.42
CA PHE A 60 -6.40 -0.71 -0.79
C PHE A 60 -5.25 -1.46 -1.47
N ALA A 61 -4.97 -2.64 -1.01
CA ALA A 61 -3.90 -3.45 -1.58
C ALA A 61 -4.38 -4.86 -1.86
N ILE A 62 -3.75 -5.48 -2.85
CA ILE A 62 -3.92 -6.89 -3.16
C ILE A 62 -2.56 -7.55 -3.02
N LEU A 63 -2.51 -8.68 -2.36
CA LEU A 63 -1.31 -9.50 -2.28
C LEU A 63 -1.52 -10.73 -3.14
N TYR A 64 -0.74 -10.83 -4.20
CA TYR A 64 -0.76 -12.03 -5.04
C TYR A 64 0.23 -13.04 -4.46
N VAL A 65 -0.29 -14.17 -4.03
CA VAL A 65 0.51 -15.21 -3.36
C VAL A 65 0.69 -16.39 -4.31
N ASP A 66 1.94 -16.76 -4.56
CA ASP A 66 2.29 -17.91 -5.38
C ASP A 66 3.41 -18.66 -4.67
N GLY A 67 3.04 -19.74 -3.96
CA GLY A 67 3.99 -20.48 -3.14
C GLY A 67 4.60 -19.60 -2.06
N LYS A 68 5.92 -19.40 -2.11
CA LYS A 68 6.63 -18.53 -1.17
C LYS A 68 6.78 -17.10 -1.65
N THR A 69 6.29 -16.80 -2.85
CA THR A 69 6.38 -15.46 -3.43
C THR A 69 5.09 -14.69 -3.16
N VAL A 70 5.25 -13.50 -2.62
CA VAL A 70 4.13 -12.59 -2.38
C VAL A 70 4.42 -11.28 -3.10
N THR A 71 3.55 -10.90 -4.01
CA THR A 71 3.69 -9.66 -4.77
C THR A 71 2.66 -8.65 -4.30
N PRO A 72 3.10 -7.53 -3.71
CA PRO A 72 2.18 -6.48 -3.26
C PRO A 72 1.75 -5.62 -4.43
N HIS A 73 0.49 -5.20 -4.42
CA HIS A 73 -0.07 -4.32 -5.44
C HIS A 73 -0.97 -3.28 -4.77
N LEU A 74 -0.61 -2.01 -4.88
CA LEU A 74 -1.43 -0.90 -4.39
C LEU A 74 -2.47 -0.52 -5.42
N VAL A 75 -3.70 -0.33 -4.95
CA VAL A 75 -4.80 0.10 -5.80
C VAL A 75 -5.33 1.43 -5.28
N PRO A 76 -4.97 2.55 -5.90
CA PRO A 76 -5.51 3.85 -5.48
C PRO A 76 -6.97 3.99 -5.93
N ILE A 77 -7.75 4.68 -5.11
CA ILE A 77 -9.12 5.06 -5.45
C ILE A 77 -9.10 6.54 -5.82
N ILE A 78 -9.42 6.85 -7.07
CA ILE A 78 -9.38 8.21 -7.60
C ILE A 78 -10.73 8.49 -8.25
N ASP A 79 -11.38 9.57 -7.81
CA ASP A 79 -12.68 10.00 -8.36
C ASP A 79 -13.70 8.86 -8.41
N LYS A 80 -13.86 8.16 -7.28
CA LYS A 80 -14.78 7.04 -7.14
C LYS A 80 -14.53 5.92 -8.14
N SER A 81 -13.27 5.69 -8.48
CA SER A 81 -12.89 4.61 -9.39
C SER A 81 -11.58 3.97 -8.97
N PHE A 82 -11.42 2.71 -9.34
CA PHE A 82 -10.15 2.00 -9.17
C PHE A 82 -9.96 1.01 -10.32
N THR A 83 -8.73 0.64 -10.57
CA THR A 83 -8.36 -0.28 -11.65
C THR A 83 -7.62 -1.47 -11.08
N VAL A 84 -8.11 -2.67 -11.40
CA VAL A 84 -7.50 -3.95 -11.02
C VAL A 84 -7.54 -4.89 -12.22
N ASP A 85 -6.40 -5.53 -12.49
CA ASP A 85 -6.26 -6.50 -13.59
C ASP A 85 -6.75 -5.95 -14.94
N GLY A 86 -6.42 -4.69 -15.21
CA GLY A 86 -6.79 -4.04 -16.45
C GLY A 86 -8.25 -3.60 -16.54
N LYS A 87 -9.02 -3.79 -15.48
CA LYS A 87 -10.44 -3.39 -15.41
C LYS A 87 -10.63 -2.21 -14.48
N THR A 88 -11.39 -1.22 -14.92
CA THR A 88 -11.72 -0.06 -14.09
C THR A 88 -13.15 -0.21 -13.56
N TRP A 89 -13.27 -0.05 -12.25
CA TRP A 89 -14.53 -0.06 -11.53
C TRP A 89 -14.84 1.35 -11.06
N ARG A 90 -16.07 1.76 -11.23
CA ARG A 90 -16.51 3.13 -10.90
C ARG A 90 -17.88 3.09 -10.21
N TRP A 91 -18.08 3.99 -9.26
CA TRP A 91 -19.38 4.12 -8.60
C TRP A 91 -19.84 5.57 -8.45
#